data_1c372cc987ab7e492331936555188654
#
_entry.id   1c372cc987ab7e492331936555188654
#
_cell.length_a   1.000
_cell.length_b   1.000
_cell.length_c   1.000
_cell.angle_alpha   90.00
_cell.angle_beta   90.00
_cell.angle_gamma   90.00
#
_symmetry.space_group_name_H-M   'P 1'
#
loop_
_entity.id
_entity.type
_entity.pdbx_description
1 polymer ?
#
loop_
_entity_poly.entity_id
_entity_poly.type
_entity_poly.pdbx_seq_one_letter_code
_entity_poly.pdbx_strand_id
1 'polypeptide(L)'
;MFLTACGFSPVYNENNTTKLIQQISIQEPSTQEEFIFYSHLVDRFGSMGDKYVLNYAISTSTEDSALDFDGTVHRIEISGSVSFSLKDKENGINLLSDKEEMYLSYSNAGSTAAVLNAERTTNKQLVVLLADKVADRVSIAIVEKDL
;
A
#
# COMPACT_ATOMS: atom_id res chain seq x y z
N MET A 1 -14.26 -48.56 -14.56
CA MET A 1 -14.77 -47.20 -14.26
C MET A 1 -13.56 -46.33 -13.89
N PHE A 2 -13.01 -45.59 -14.86
CA PHE A 2 -11.78 -44.78 -14.64
C PHE A 2 -12.20 -43.35 -14.28
N LEU A 3 -11.91 -42.92 -13.07
CA LEU A 3 -12.01 -41.50 -12.66
C LEU A 3 -10.79 -40.77 -13.17
N THR A 4 -10.98 -39.97 -14.20
CA THR A 4 -9.98 -38.97 -14.60
C THR A 4 -9.96 -37.83 -13.57
N ALA A 5 -8.96 -37.80 -12.71
CA ALA A 5 -8.69 -36.67 -11.84
C ALA A 5 -8.25 -35.50 -12.72
N CYS A 6 -9.03 -34.42 -12.75
CA CYS A 6 -8.61 -33.14 -13.31
C CYS A 6 -7.38 -32.66 -12.52
N GLY A 7 -6.21 -32.78 -13.14
CA GLY A 7 -4.97 -32.20 -12.61
C GLY A 7 -5.04 -30.68 -12.65
N PHE A 8 -5.45 -30.09 -11.52
CA PHE A 8 -5.29 -28.66 -11.30
C PHE A 8 -3.81 -28.43 -10.95
N SER A 9 -3.01 -28.01 -11.92
CA SER A 9 -1.67 -27.49 -11.63
C SER A 9 -1.84 -26.08 -11.12
N PRO A 10 -1.43 -25.75 -9.87
CA PRO A 10 -1.40 -24.37 -9.42
C PRO A 10 -0.44 -23.61 -10.32
N VAL A 11 -0.93 -22.55 -10.98
CA VAL A 11 -0.17 -21.68 -11.90
C VAL A 11 0.85 -20.82 -11.12
N TYR A 12 0.74 -20.79 -9.80
CA TYR A 12 1.70 -20.11 -8.93
C TYR A 12 2.89 -21.01 -8.66
N ASN A 13 4.00 -20.69 -9.30
CA ASN A 13 5.31 -21.22 -8.94
C ASN A 13 5.78 -20.48 -7.67
N GLU A 14 5.14 -20.81 -6.52
CA GLU A 14 5.30 -20.14 -5.22
C GLU A 14 6.76 -19.97 -4.80
N ASN A 15 7.64 -20.86 -5.24
CA ASN A 15 9.04 -20.85 -4.83
C ASN A 15 9.89 -19.74 -5.47
N ASN A 16 9.60 -19.30 -6.69
CA ASN A 16 10.39 -18.28 -7.37
C ASN A 16 9.89 -16.87 -7.01
N THR A 17 8.58 -16.64 -7.02
CA THR A 17 7.98 -15.35 -6.68
C THR A 17 8.28 -14.97 -5.23
N THR A 18 8.17 -15.91 -4.30
CA THR A 18 8.47 -15.68 -2.88
C THR A 18 9.94 -15.31 -2.68
N LYS A 19 10.87 -15.97 -3.38
CA LYS A 19 12.30 -15.64 -3.31
C LYS A 19 12.61 -14.25 -3.87
N LEU A 20 11.94 -13.84 -4.94
CA LEU A 20 12.14 -12.53 -5.56
C LEU A 20 11.58 -11.40 -4.70
N ILE A 21 10.41 -11.61 -4.09
CA ILE A 21 9.80 -10.69 -3.13
C ILE A 21 10.72 -10.44 -1.92
N GLN A 22 11.37 -11.48 -1.41
CA GLN A 22 12.31 -11.38 -0.29
C GLN A 22 13.63 -10.66 -0.65
N GLN A 23 13.89 -10.38 -1.93
CA GLN A 23 15.05 -9.62 -2.40
C GLN A 23 14.81 -8.10 -2.45
N ILE A 24 13.64 -7.64 -2.04
CA ILE A 24 13.29 -6.22 -2.00
C ILE A 24 13.69 -5.63 -0.66
N SER A 25 14.46 -4.56 -0.67
CA SER A 25 14.60 -3.64 0.46
C SER A 25 13.63 -2.48 0.28
N ILE A 26 13.16 -1.93 1.39
CA ILE A 26 12.19 -0.83 1.40
C ILE A 26 12.90 0.41 1.95
N GLN A 27 12.65 1.57 1.34
CA GLN A 27 13.14 2.86 1.85
C GLN A 27 12.75 3.04 3.32
N GLU A 28 13.69 3.50 4.14
CA GLU A 28 13.44 3.78 5.56
C GLU A 28 12.44 4.93 5.75
N PRO A 29 11.53 4.80 6.73
CA PRO A 29 10.51 5.81 7.00
C PRO A 29 11.10 7.03 7.72
N SER A 30 10.55 8.22 7.46
CA SER A 30 10.91 9.48 8.11
C SER A 30 9.76 10.13 8.88
N THR A 31 8.51 9.72 8.61
CA THR A 31 7.30 10.21 9.28
C THR A 31 6.51 9.07 9.92
N GLN A 32 5.49 9.42 10.71
CA GLN A 32 4.63 8.42 11.36
C GLN A 32 3.80 7.63 10.33
N GLU A 33 3.28 8.30 9.31
CA GLU A 33 2.55 7.67 8.20
C GLU A 33 3.46 6.72 7.43
N GLU A 34 4.66 7.18 7.11
CA GLU A 34 5.67 6.35 6.44
C GLU A 34 6.08 5.14 7.29
N PHE A 35 6.12 5.27 8.61
CA PHE A 35 6.41 4.15 9.50
C PHE A 35 5.31 3.08 9.44
N ILE A 36 4.03 3.48 9.44
CA ILE A 36 2.89 2.57 9.30
C ILE A 36 2.96 1.85 7.95
N PHE A 37 3.17 2.61 6.88
CA PHE A 37 3.31 2.10 5.52
C PHE A 37 4.47 1.11 5.39
N TYR A 38 5.65 1.49 5.86
CA TYR A 38 6.86 0.67 5.88
C TYR A 38 6.64 -0.65 6.63
N SER A 39 6.10 -0.59 7.85
CA SER A 39 5.87 -1.78 8.67
C SER A 39 4.96 -2.78 7.95
N HIS A 40 3.92 -2.28 7.27
CA HIS A 40 2.98 -3.11 6.54
C HIS A 40 3.62 -3.76 5.29
N LEU A 41 4.49 -3.03 4.59
CA LEU A 41 5.27 -3.58 3.47
C LEU A 41 6.32 -4.58 3.92
N VAL A 42 6.97 -4.36 5.07
CA VAL A 42 7.93 -5.31 5.66
C VAL A 42 7.27 -6.64 6.00
N ASP A 43 6.04 -6.62 6.49
CA ASP A 43 5.27 -7.84 6.76
C ASP A 43 5.01 -8.65 5.47
N ARG A 44 4.94 -7.99 4.32
CA ARG A 44 4.69 -8.61 3.00
C ARG A 44 5.96 -9.04 2.29
N PHE A 45 7.00 -8.22 2.32
CA PHE A 45 8.22 -8.40 1.51
C PHE A 45 9.44 -8.80 2.32
N GLY A 46 9.43 -8.59 3.64
CA GLY A 46 10.62 -8.63 4.46
C GLY A 46 11.40 -7.30 4.42
N SER A 47 12.47 -7.22 5.18
CA SER A 47 13.27 -5.98 5.31
C SER A 47 14.69 -6.08 4.79
N MET A 48 15.16 -7.28 4.42
CA MET A 48 16.59 -7.56 4.20
C MET A 48 16.94 -7.86 2.73
N GLY A 49 16.12 -7.42 1.78
CA GLY A 49 16.43 -7.61 0.37
C GLY A 49 17.64 -6.80 -0.08
N ASP A 50 18.50 -7.38 -0.91
CA ASP A 50 19.72 -6.76 -1.39
C ASP A 50 19.72 -6.45 -2.89
N LYS A 51 18.83 -7.06 -3.67
CA LYS A 51 18.77 -6.92 -5.13
C LYS A 51 17.96 -5.70 -5.60
N TYR A 52 16.79 -5.48 -5.00
CA TYR A 52 15.88 -4.41 -5.39
C TYR A 52 15.67 -3.40 -4.26
N VAL A 53 15.32 -2.18 -4.62
CA VAL A 53 14.90 -1.14 -3.65
C VAL A 53 13.55 -0.56 -4.06
N LEU A 54 12.60 -0.57 -3.13
CA LEU A 54 11.32 0.10 -3.25
C LEU A 54 11.41 1.46 -2.59
N ASN A 55 11.34 2.52 -3.40
CA ASN A 55 11.25 3.90 -2.94
C ASN A 55 9.80 4.35 -3.02
N TYR A 56 9.39 5.22 -2.10
CA TYR A 56 8.03 5.74 -2.05
C TYR A 56 7.99 7.16 -1.49
N ALA A 57 6.90 7.87 -1.80
CA ALA A 57 6.57 9.17 -1.22
C ALA A 57 5.05 9.22 -1.00
N ILE A 58 4.62 9.47 0.23
CA ILE A 58 3.22 9.53 0.65
C ILE A 58 2.80 10.98 0.81
N SER A 59 1.59 11.31 0.38
CA SER A 59 0.93 12.59 0.63
C SER A 59 -0.51 12.34 1.05
N THR A 60 -0.93 13.01 2.11
CA THR A 60 -2.31 12.98 2.62
C THR A 60 -2.88 14.39 2.68
N SER A 61 -4.18 14.54 2.42
CA SER A 61 -4.91 15.81 2.59
C SER A 61 -6.31 15.53 3.12
N THR A 62 -6.88 16.53 3.76
CA THR A 62 -8.19 16.45 4.39
C THR A 62 -9.07 17.57 3.85
N GLU A 63 -10.30 17.24 3.44
CA GLU A 63 -11.27 18.16 2.89
C GLU A 63 -12.68 17.93 3.48
N ASP A 64 -13.46 18.99 3.58
CA ASP A 64 -14.85 18.93 3.98
C ASP A 64 -15.68 18.35 2.83
N SER A 65 -16.35 17.22 3.04
CA SER A 65 -17.01 16.50 1.94
C SER A 65 -18.54 16.60 1.94
N ALA A 66 -19.16 16.99 3.06
CA ALA A 66 -20.61 17.19 3.14
C ALA A 66 -20.95 18.35 4.08
N LEU A 67 -21.73 19.31 3.55
CA LEU A 67 -22.26 20.46 4.25
C LEU A 67 -23.79 20.38 4.31
N ASP A 68 -24.39 20.72 5.45
CA ASP A 68 -25.82 20.98 5.56
C ASP A 68 -26.19 22.38 5.06
N PHE A 69 -27.47 22.65 4.93
CA PHE A 69 -28.02 23.95 4.53
C PHE A 69 -27.58 25.11 5.44
N ASP A 70 -27.22 24.81 6.68
CA ASP A 70 -26.71 25.78 7.66
C ASP A 70 -25.18 25.94 7.63
N GLY A 71 -24.48 25.22 6.73
CA GLY A 71 -23.03 25.23 6.59
C GLY A 71 -22.31 24.32 7.59
N THR A 72 -23.01 23.43 8.31
CA THR A 72 -22.39 22.47 9.23
C THR A 72 -21.74 21.33 8.46
N VAL A 73 -20.45 21.07 8.76
CA VAL A 73 -19.70 19.94 8.17
C VAL A 73 -20.01 18.66 8.93
N HIS A 74 -20.61 17.68 8.24
CA HIS A 74 -20.95 16.38 8.84
C HIS A 74 -19.96 15.26 8.48
N ARG A 75 -19.25 15.42 7.38
CA ARG A 75 -18.31 14.43 6.90
C ARG A 75 -17.04 15.08 6.42
N ILE A 76 -15.93 14.51 6.81
CA ILE A 76 -14.59 14.90 6.37
C ILE A 76 -14.02 13.75 5.53
N GLU A 77 -13.48 14.09 4.38
CA GLU A 77 -12.75 13.16 3.51
C GLU A 77 -11.25 13.31 3.71
N ILE A 78 -10.56 12.19 3.86
CA ILE A 78 -9.11 12.11 3.81
C ILE A 78 -8.74 11.46 2.49
N SER A 79 -7.98 12.17 1.68
CA SER A 79 -7.36 11.63 0.48
C SER A 79 -5.89 11.31 0.74
N GLY A 80 -5.43 10.21 0.20
CA GLY A 80 -4.04 9.82 0.25
C GLY A 80 -3.54 9.35 -1.09
N SER A 81 -2.30 9.68 -1.40
CA SER A 81 -1.61 9.18 -2.58
C SER A 81 -0.21 8.72 -2.23
N VAL A 82 0.26 7.70 -2.93
CA VAL A 82 1.62 7.20 -2.84
C VAL A 82 2.20 7.04 -4.24
N SER A 83 3.30 7.75 -4.49
CA SER A 83 4.13 7.51 -5.67
C SER A 83 5.26 6.57 -5.28
N PHE A 84 5.51 5.54 -6.06
CA PHE A 84 6.52 4.53 -5.73
C PHE A 84 7.29 4.07 -6.96
N SER A 85 8.49 3.55 -6.73
CA SER A 85 9.32 2.96 -7.78
C SER A 85 10.14 1.80 -7.24
N LEU A 86 10.21 0.73 -8.01
CA LEU A 86 11.07 -0.42 -7.78
C LEU A 86 12.28 -0.34 -8.70
N LYS A 87 13.48 -0.31 -8.12
CA LYS A 87 14.74 -0.22 -8.87
C LYS A 87 15.64 -1.41 -8.57
N ASP A 88 16.34 -1.87 -9.57
CA ASP A 88 17.45 -2.78 -9.41
C ASP A 88 18.67 -2.01 -8.87
N LYS A 89 19.23 -2.49 -7.75
CA LYS A 89 20.36 -1.82 -7.08
C LYS A 89 21.68 -1.94 -7.83
N GLU A 90 21.86 -3.02 -8.61
CA GLU A 90 23.11 -3.31 -9.29
C GLU A 90 23.30 -2.41 -10.51
N ASN A 91 22.29 -2.25 -11.33
CA ASN A 91 22.36 -1.50 -12.57
C ASN A 91 21.59 -0.19 -12.57
N GLY A 92 20.82 0.11 -11.50
CA GLY A 92 20.02 1.32 -11.36
C GLY A 92 18.78 1.39 -12.26
N ILE A 93 18.43 0.29 -12.93
CA ILE A 93 17.28 0.24 -13.84
C ILE A 93 15.99 0.34 -13.04
N ASN A 94 15.09 1.24 -13.47
CA ASN A 94 13.75 1.35 -12.91
C ASN A 94 12.84 0.28 -13.52
N LEU A 95 12.43 -0.67 -12.68
CA LEU A 95 11.59 -1.80 -13.10
C LEU A 95 10.11 -1.46 -13.07
N LEU A 96 9.68 -0.61 -12.13
CA LEU A 96 8.31 -0.17 -11.96
C LEU A 96 8.30 1.25 -11.43
N SER A 97 7.42 2.09 -11.96
CA SER A 97 7.10 3.41 -11.40
C SER A 97 5.60 3.64 -11.59
N ASP A 98 4.90 3.89 -10.48
CA ASP A 98 3.45 4.03 -10.50
C ASP A 98 2.98 4.93 -9.33
N LYS A 99 1.70 5.26 -9.33
CA LYS A 99 1.03 6.04 -8.29
C LYS A 99 -0.30 5.39 -7.93
N GLU A 100 -0.55 5.24 -6.63
CA GLU A 100 -1.84 4.79 -6.11
C GLU A 100 -2.51 5.88 -5.30
N GLU A 101 -3.83 5.94 -5.36
CA GLU A 101 -4.66 6.90 -4.64
C GLU A 101 -5.79 6.19 -3.91
N MET A 102 -6.18 6.75 -2.75
CA MET A 102 -7.24 6.24 -1.90
C MET A 102 -7.96 7.39 -1.21
N TYR A 103 -9.25 7.21 -1.01
CA TYR A 103 -10.12 8.16 -0.31
C TYR A 103 -10.89 7.43 0.77
N LEU A 104 -10.88 7.97 1.98
CA LEU A 104 -11.70 7.52 3.09
C LEU A 104 -12.39 8.72 3.72
N SER A 105 -13.46 8.48 4.46
CA SER A 105 -14.15 9.56 5.16
C SER A 105 -14.58 9.15 6.57
N TYR A 106 -14.68 10.13 7.46
CA TYR A 106 -15.18 9.95 8.81
C TYR A 106 -16.24 11.01 9.15
N SER A 107 -17.04 10.73 10.17
CA SER A 107 -18.03 11.68 10.65
C SER A 107 -17.40 12.75 11.55
N ASN A 108 -17.75 14.01 11.31
CA ASN A 108 -17.39 15.13 12.18
C ASN A 108 -18.46 15.38 13.28
N ALA A 109 -19.40 14.44 13.45
CA ALA A 109 -20.42 14.51 14.50
C ALA A 109 -19.92 13.85 15.79
N GLY A 110 -20.01 14.58 16.90
CA GLY A 110 -19.65 14.06 18.22
C GLY A 110 -18.78 14.97 19.05
N SER A 111 -18.18 14.44 20.11
CA SER A 111 -17.22 15.20 20.93
C SER A 111 -15.89 15.37 20.19
N THR A 112 -15.15 16.44 20.52
CA THR A 112 -13.82 16.69 19.94
C THR A 112 -12.90 15.47 20.05
N ALA A 113 -12.94 14.76 21.18
CA ALA A 113 -12.13 13.55 21.37
C ALA A 113 -12.55 12.41 20.42
N ALA A 114 -13.85 12.25 20.18
CA ALA A 114 -14.36 11.23 19.25
C ALA A 114 -13.95 11.55 17.82
N VAL A 115 -14.05 12.80 17.39
CA VAL A 115 -13.64 13.25 16.04
C VAL A 115 -12.15 13.05 15.81
N LEU A 116 -11.29 13.47 16.75
CA LEU A 116 -9.84 13.28 16.66
C LEU A 116 -9.45 11.80 16.61
N ASN A 117 -10.16 10.95 17.34
CA ASN A 117 -9.91 9.51 17.28
C ASN A 117 -10.36 8.91 15.94
N ALA A 118 -11.50 9.35 15.39
CA ALA A 118 -11.97 8.95 14.09
C ALA A 118 -10.99 9.34 12.98
N GLU A 119 -10.48 10.59 13.00
CA GLU A 119 -9.46 11.09 12.09
C GLU A 119 -8.21 10.23 12.10
N ARG A 120 -7.60 10.01 13.29
CA ARG A 120 -6.40 9.20 13.43
C ARG A 120 -6.59 7.76 12.94
N THR A 121 -7.72 7.16 13.27
CA THR A 121 -8.05 5.79 12.87
C THR A 121 -8.21 5.71 11.36
N THR A 122 -8.94 6.65 10.75
CA THR A 122 -9.17 6.71 9.31
C THR A 122 -7.88 6.96 8.55
N ASN A 123 -7.01 7.88 9.02
CA ASN A 123 -5.72 8.13 8.41
C ASN A 123 -4.82 6.88 8.46
N LYS A 124 -4.75 6.21 9.60
CA LYS A 124 -4.00 4.94 9.72
C LYS A 124 -4.54 3.89 8.75
N GLN A 125 -5.85 3.74 8.64
CA GLN A 125 -6.47 2.79 7.74
C GLN A 125 -6.19 3.12 6.26
N LEU A 126 -6.23 4.41 5.90
CA LEU A 126 -5.88 4.89 4.56
C LEU A 126 -4.46 4.47 4.16
N VAL A 127 -3.49 4.70 5.05
CA VAL A 127 -2.08 4.37 4.81
C VAL A 127 -1.87 2.85 4.67
N VAL A 128 -2.55 2.05 5.48
CA VAL A 128 -2.52 0.58 5.36
C VAL A 128 -3.07 0.12 4.02
N LEU A 129 -4.21 0.65 3.58
CA LEU A 129 -4.80 0.31 2.28
C LEU A 129 -3.93 0.73 1.10
N LEU A 130 -3.25 1.88 1.20
CA LEU A 130 -2.26 2.29 0.20
C LEU A 130 -1.07 1.32 0.16
N ALA A 131 -0.59 0.85 1.31
CA ALA A 131 0.48 -0.14 1.38
C ALA A 131 0.06 -1.48 0.73
N ASP A 132 -1.16 -1.94 0.96
CA ASP A 132 -1.70 -3.15 0.31
C ASP A 132 -1.73 -3.00 -1.22
N LYS A 133 -2.21 -1.87 -1.73
CA LYS A 133 -2.22 -1.60 -3.18
C LYS A 133 -0.81 -1.60 -3.77
N VAL A 134 0.15 -0.95 -3.12
CA VAL A 134 1.55 -0.95 -3.58
C VAL A 134 2.13 -2.35 -3.55
N ALA A 135 1.88 -3.12 -2.48
CA ALA A 135 2.36 -4.50 -2.38
C ALA A 135 1.82 -5.38 -3.51
N ASP A 136 0.54 -5.25 -3.83
CA ASP A 136 -0.09 -6.00 -4.92
C ASP A 136 0.48 -5.60 -6.29
N ARG A 137 0.66 -4.29 -6.55
CA ARG A 137 1.27 -3.78 -7.80
C ARG A 137 2.70 -4.24 -7.98
N VAL A 138 3.50 -4.19 -6.93
CA VAL A 138 4.89 -4.67 -6.95
C VAL A 138 4.93 -6.19 -7.20
N SER A 139 4.08 -6.96 -6.53
CA SER A 139 4.01 -8.41 -6.70
C SER A 139 3.62 -8.80 -8.14
N ILE A 140 2.64 -8.12 -8.72
CA ILE A 140 2.21 -8.32 -10.12
C ILE A 140 3.37 -8.01 -11.08
N ALA A 141 4.05 -6.86 -10.90
CA ALA A 141 5.14 -6.45 -11.78
C ALA A 141 6.32 -7.43 -11.76
N ILE A 142 6.61 -8.05 -10.61
CA ILE A 142 7.65 -9.08 -10.48
C ILE A 142 7.26 -10.33 -11.27
N VAL A 143 6.00 -10.75 -11.18
CA VAL A 143 5.51 -11.94 -11.90
C VAL A 143 5.47 -11.71 -13.41
N GLU A 144 4.98 -10.53 -13.86
CA GLU A 144 4.86 -10.20 -15.29
C GLU A 144 6.20 -10.06 -16.01
N LYS A 145 7.24 -9.65 -15.28
CA LYS A 145 8.57 -9.42 -15.88
C LYS A 145 9.50 -10.62 -15.81
N ASP A 146 9.05 -11.74 -15.27
CA ASP A 146 9.87 -12.96 -15.08
C ASP A 146 11.24 -12.66 -14.42
N LEU A 147 11.24 -11.74 -13.44
CA LEU A 147 12.44 -11.26 -12.74
C LEU A 147 13.02 -12.31 -11.79
#